data_db7117546a965e8589cff8b14c51dd05
#
_entry.id   db7117546a965e8589cff8b14c51dd05
#
_cell.length_a   1.000
_cell.length_b   1.000
_cell.length_c   1.000
_cell.angle_alpha   90.00
_cell.angle_beta   90.00
_cell.angle_gamma   90.00
#
_symmetry.space_group_name_H-M   'P 1'
#
loop_
_entity.id
_entity.type
_entity.pdbx_description
1 polymer ?
#
loop_
_entity_poly.entity_id
_entity_poly.type
_entity_poly.pdbx_seq_one_letter_code
_entity_poly.pdbx_strand_id
1 'polypeptide(L)'
;MKDGYIRVASASIDTLIGNVKHNANEIKKVLKETREKKAQVVVFPELVLSGYTLEDLFLQNRLLNECLVQLEEIMHDTKGHQQIVVIGLPFHYQNNLYNVSAVLYDGNILGIVPKYHIPNYNEYYEGRRFTPCFEDNIEIELFGQIVLFGRKVVFACQNLPSFTLGVEICEDLWLPNAPSNELALNGATVICNTSASNELTAKKDYRRNLVSMQSAKLVSGYVYSNAGSGESTTDVVFSGHHLICENGTIVSESTGFDAEVIYGDLDVEKLISERRKMTTYQSHHDYDYVYFDMDLIDIETNHYYDPHPFVPSNPALRELRCKEVFEIQTRGLMQRLKATHINKVVIGISGGLDSTLALLVCVMAFEKLGYDKKNIYAITMPCFGTTSRTKNNALGLMEELGVTSQTVNIAEVVRMQFKNIDQDENVHDVTYENVQARERTEILMNKANQIGGLVIGTGDLSEVALGWSTYNGDHMSMYAVNVSVPKTLVRYLVDYVSSLYKGQVLETILQDVLDTPVSPELLPQEDDKIVQKTEDIVGPYELHDFFIYHMVRFGDEPRKLYKKTKLAFKDKYDKDTIKKWLRLFYWRFFSQQFKRSCIPDGPKVGSVALSPRGDWRMPSDANVQIWLDEVEKI
;
A
#
# COMPACT_ATOMS: atom_id res chain seq x y z
N MET A 1 -3.26 11.06 15.47
CA MET A 1 -1.85 11.50 15.37
C MET A 1 -0.86 10.60 16.12
N LYS A 2 -1.23 9.96 17.22
CA LYS A 2 -0.32 9.07 17.97
C LYS A 2 0.28 7.90 17.16
N ASP A 3 -0.34 7.56 16.02
CA ASP A 3 0.14 6.50 15.12
C ASP A 3 0.45 7.06 13.71
N GLY A 4 0.81 8.35 13.62
CA GLY A 4 1.18 9.01 12.35
C GLY A 4 0.01 9.34 11.42
N TYR A 5 -1.25 9.27 11.87
CA TYR A 5 -2.40 9.67 11.07
C TYR A 5 -2.76 11.12 11.29
N ILE A 6 -3.00 11.83 10.19
CA ILE A 6 -3.52 13.19 10.17
C ILE A 6 -4.84 13.20 9.43
N ARG A 7 -5.90 13.69 10.06
CA ARG A 7 -7.17 13.93 9.39
C ARG A 7 -7.13 15.27 8.70
N VAL A 8 -7.33 15.26 7.40
CA VAL A 8 -7.43 16.47 6.57
C VAL A 8 -8.85 16.63 6.03
N ALA A 9 -9.23 17.88 5.77
CA ALA A 9 -10.47 18.21 5.09
C ALA A 9 -10.19 19.11 3.89
N SER A 10 -10.90 18.89 2.81
CA SER A 10 -10.98 19.78 1.66
C SER A 10 -12.43 20.26 1.54
N ALA A 11 -12.63 21.57 1.49
CA ALA A 11 -13.95 22.15 1.64
C ALA A 11 -14.20 23.29 0.65
N SER A 12 -15.37 23.32 0.04
CA SER A 12 -15.93 24.53 -0.58
C SER A 12 -17.06 25.11 0.28
N ILE A 13 -17.40 26.34 0.02
CA ILE A 13 -18.51 27.05 0.65
C ILE A 13 -19.52 27.46 -0.41
N ASP A 14 -20.70 27.86 0.03
CA ASP A 14 -21.66 28.56 -0.83
C ASP A 14 -21.20 30.01 -1.03
N THR A 15 -20.28 30.18 -2.00
CA THR A 15 -19.60 31.46 -2.25
C THR A 15 -20.58 32.49 -2.81
N LEU A 16 -20.61 33.68 -2.22
CA LEU A 16 -21.19 34.87 -2.83
C LEU A 16 -20.07 35.78 -3.33
N ILE A 17 -19.95 35.91 -4.66
CA ILE A 17 -18.90 36.65 -5.33
C ILE A 17 -18.88 38.11 -4.83
N GLY A 18 -17.76 38.54 -4.24
CA GLY A 18 -17.57 39.90 -3.69
C GLY A 18 -18.20 40.14 -2.31
N ASN A 19 -18.93 39.18 -1.74
CA ASN A 19 -19.47 39.30 -0.40
C ASN A 19 -18.54 38.66 0.65
N VAL A 20 -17.44 39.33 0.96
CA VAL A 20 -16.37 38.84 1.84
C VAL A 20 -16.90 38.42 3.22
N LYS A 21 -17.84 39.20 3.80
CA LYS A 21 -18.42 38.86 5.11
C LYS A 21 -19.26 37.58 5.10
N HIS A 22 -20.04 37.39 4.04
CA HIS A 22 -20.81 36.15 3.88
C HIS A 22 -19.84 34.98 3.78
N ASN A 23 -18.84 35.06 2.89
CA ASN A 23 -17.88 33.99 2.67
C ASN A 23 -17.09 33.66 3.95
N ALA A 24 -16.66 34.68 4.71
CA ALA A 24 -16.01 34.47 6.01
C ALA A 24 -16.90 33.74 7.02
N ASN A 25 -18.20 34.05 7.06
CA ASN A 25 -19.15 33.38 7.94
C ASN A 25 -19.36 31.91 7.53
N GLU A 26 -19.45 31.63 6.24
CA GLU A 26 -19.53 30.26 5.73
C GLU A 26 -18.24 29.47 6.05
N ILE A 27 -17.07 30.06 5.87
CA ILE A 27 -15.77 29.48 6.29
C ILE A 27 -15.81 29.12 7.78
N LYS A 28 -16.23 30.06 8.66
CA LYS A 28 -16.32 29.81 10.11
C LYS A 28 -17.29 28.66 10.45
N LYS A 29 -18.40 28.50 9.72
CA LYS A 29 -19.31 27.35 9.88
C LYS A 29 -18.63 26.04 9.54
N VAL A 30 -17.92 25.98 8.39
CA VAL A 30 -17.16 24.80 7.98
C VAL A 30 -16.06 24.48 9.00
N LEU A 31 -15.35 25.49 9.53
CA LEU A 31 -14.32 25.29 10.56
C LEU A 31 -14.91 24.65 11.82
N LYS A 32 -16.11 25.08 12.25
CA LYS A 32 -16.79 24.47 13.38
C LYS A 32 -17.13 22.99 13.12
N GLU A 33 -17.69 22.67 11.96
CA GLU A 33 -17.99 21.29 11.57
C GLU A 33 -16.73 20.41 11.52
N THR A 34 -15.66 20.90 10.88
CA THR A 34 -14.43 20.15 10.73
C THR A 34 -13.68 19.92 12.05
N ARG A 35 -13.84 20.83 13.05
CA ARG A 35 -13.37 20.63 14.43
C ARG A 35 -14.10 19.49 15.12
N GLU A 36 -15.43 19.40 14.96
CA GLU A 36 -16.24 18.31 15.49
C GLU A 36 -15.79 16.95 14.91
N LYS A 37 -15.37 16.94 13.64
CA LYS A 37 -14.79 15.77 12.95
C LYS A 37 -13.31 15.57 13.25
N LYS A 38 -12.69 16.41 14.09
CA LYS A 38 -11.26 16.35 14.46
C LYS A 38 -10.30 16.46 13.27
N ALA A 39 -10.64 17.26 12.26
CA ALA A 39 -9.72 17.55 11.18
C ALA A 39 -8.59 18.49 11.65
N GLN A 40 -7.33 18.09 11.45
CA GLN A 40 -6.15 18.88 11.81
C GLN A 40 -5.73 19.86 10.71
N VAL A 41 -6.14 19.62 9.47
CA VAL A 41 -5.89 20.51 8.33
C VAL A 41 -7.19 20.71 7.58
N VAL A 42 -7.53 21.95 7.29
CA VAL A 42 -8.67 22.31 6.44
C VAL A 42 -8.18 23.21 5.31
N VAL A 43 -8.44 22.82 4.08
CA VAL A 43 -8.03 23.54 2.88
C VAL A 43 -9.27 24.07 2.17
N PHE A 44 -9.29 25.38 1.93
CA PHE A 44 -10.33 26.06 1.16
C PHE A 44 -9.84 26.40 -0.25
N PRO A 45 -10.75 26.74 -1.18
CA PRO A 45 -10.38 27.10 -2.54
C PRO A 45 -9.54 28.37 -2.66
N GLU A 46 -8.96 28.55 -3.83
CA GLU A 46 -8.28 29.76 -4.27
C GLU A 46 -9.24 30.95 -4.21
N LEU A 47 -8.76 32.08 -3.64
CA LEU A 47 -9.51 33.34 -3.50
C LEU A 47 -10.90 33.20 -2.84
N VAL A 48 -11.13 32.12 -2.06
CA VAL A 48 -12.44 31.80 -1.48
C VAL A 48 -13.04 32.93 -0.64
N LEU A 49 -12.16 33.73 -0.01
CA LEU A 49 -12.63 34.82 0.87
C LEU A 49 -13.32 35.95 0.09
N SER A 50 -12.84 36.27 -1.09
CA SER A 50 -13.43 37.28 -1.97
C SER A 50 -14.39 36.70 -3.02
N GLY A 51 -14.15 35.47 -3.44
CA GLY A 51 -14.54 34.89 -4.71
C GLY A 51 -13.42 35.06 -5.74
N TYR A 52 -13.34 34.10 -6.69
CA TYR A 52 -12.33 34.07 -7.74
C TYR A 52 -12.70 34.93 -8.96
N THR A 53 -13.99 34.99 -9.30
CA THR A 53 -14.51 35.55 -10.56
C THR A 53 -14.85 37.06 -10.46
N LEU A 54 -14.04 37.82 -9.74
CA LEU A 54 -14.30 39.24 -9.43
C LEU A 54 -13.76 40.22 -10.48
N GLU A 55 -12.97 39.77 -11.44
CA GLU A 55 -12.43 40.57 -12.51
C GLU A 55 -11.73 41.83 -11.97
N ASP A 56 -11.96 42.99 -12.54
CA ASP A 56 -11.30 44.27 -12.15
C ASP A 56 -11.75 44.80 -10.78
N LEU A 57 -12.74 44.14 -10.11
CA LEU A 57 -13.06 44.47 -8.72
C LEU A 57 -11.91 44.16 -7.76
N PHE A 58 -11.00 43.27 -8.12
CA PHE A 58 -9.76 43.06 -7.36
C PHE A 58 -8.89 44.34 -7.22
N LEU A 59 -9.06 45.30 -8.08
CA LEU A 59 -8.35 46.58 -8.00
C LEU A 59 -9.00 47.59 -7.03
N GLN A 60 -10.07 47.22 -6.33
CA GLN A 60 -10.81 48.07 -5.41
C GLN A 60 -10.31 47.91 -3.97
N ASN A 61 -9.69 48.98 -3.42
CA ASN A 61 -9.19 48.98 -2.05
C ASN A 61 -10.24 48.57 -1.01
N ARG A 62 -11.51 48.90 -1.24
CA ARG A 62 -12.60 48.48 -0.32
C ARG A 62 -12.70 46.96 -0.18
N LEU A 63 -12.58 46.23 -1.29
CA LEU A 63 -12.58 44.79 -1.31
C LEU A 63 -11.34 44.24 -0.57
N LEU A 64 -10.17 44.71 -0.92
CA LEU A 64 -8.89 44.26 -0.34
C LEU A 64 -8.84 44.45 1.18
N ASN A 65 -9.27 45.64 1.63
CA ASN A 65 -9.30 45.96 3.06
C ASN A 65 -10.31 45.05 3.81
N GLU A 66 -11.49 44.77 3.21
CA GLU A 66 -12.45 43.86 3.82
C GLU A 66 -11.92 42.43 3.91
N CYS A 67 -11.16 41.95 2.90
CA CYS A 67 -10.52 40.65 2.95
C CYS A 67 -9.52 40.56 4.12
N LEU A 68 -8.75 41.59 4.38
CA LEU A 68 -7.83 41.63 5.53
C LEU A 68 -8.57 41.64 6.87
N VAL A 69 -9.63 42.42 7.01
CA VAL A 69 -10.47 42.45 8.23
C VAL A 69 -11.05 41.05 8.51
N GLN A 70 -11.59 40.39 7.48
CA GLN A 70 -12.20 39.09 7.65
C GLN A 70 -11.16 37.97 7.84
N LEU A 71 -9.96 38.09 7.27
CA LEU A 71 -8.84 37.18 7.53
C LEU A 71 -8.41 37.25 9.01
N GLU A 72 -8.31 38.47 9.58
CA GLU A 72 -7.97 38.68 10.99
C GLU A 72 -9.03 38.05 11.91
N GLU A 73 -10.32 38.21 11.61
CA GLU A 73 -11.41 37.58 12.35
C GLU A 73 -11.32 36.04 12.30
N ILE A 74 -11.04 35.46 11.13
CA ILE A 74 -10.89 34.00 10.98
C ILE A 74 -9.64 33.53 11.72
N MET A 75 -8.53 34.27 11.64
CA MET A 75 -7.31 33.97 12.39
C MET A 75 -7.61 33.89 13.89
N HIS A 76 -8.32 34.86 14.46
CA HIS A 76 -8.73 34.85 15.86
C HIS A 76 -9.64 33.67 16.21
N ASP A 77 -10.52 33.25 15.29
CA ASP A 77 -11.38 32.06 15.46
C ASP A 77 -10.57 30.76 15.55
N THR A 78 -9.33 30.71 15.02
CA THR A 78 -8.46 29.52 15.15
C THR A 78 -7.85 29.36 16.54
N LYS A 79 -7.86 30.40 17.38
CA LYS A 79 -7.22 30.40 18.69
C LYS A 79 -7.76 29.32 19.63
N GLY A 80 -6.86 28.56 20.20
CA GLY A 80 -7.18 27.43 21.10
C GLY A 80 -7.65 26.18 20.36
N HIS A 81 -7.57 26.17 19.03
CA HIS A 81 -7.95 25.03 18.20
C HIS A 81 -6.74 24.42 17.50
N GLN A 82 -6.63 23.09 17.59
CA GLN A 82 -5.54 22.30 17.02
C GLN A 82 -5.81 22.00 15.53
N GLN A 83 -6.02 23.07 14.73
CA GLN A 83 -6.44 22.97 13.35
C GLN A 83 -5.72 24.00 12.49
N ILE A 84 -4.93 23.54 11.52
CA ILE A 84 -4.35 24.38 10.47
C ILE A 84 -5.42 24.69 9.45
N VAL A 85 -5.52 25.97 9.06
CA VAL A 85 -6.48 26.43 8.06
C VAL A 85 -5.73 27.12 6.92
N VAL A 86 -5.99 26.65 5.68
CA VAL A 86 -5.40 27.23 4.45
C VAL A 86 -6.50 27.93 3.67
N ILE A 87 -6.39 29.24 3.49
CA ILE A 87 -7.44 30.11 2.92
C ILE A 87 -6.86 30.95 1.78
N GLY A 88 -7.51 30.91 0.61
CA GLY A 88 -7.20 31.76 -0.54
C GLY A 88 -7.79 33.17 -0.42
N LEU A 89 -7.00 34.22 -0.69
CA LEU A 89 -7.43 35.62 -0.73
C LEU A 89 -6.56 36.48 -1.64
N PRO A 90 -7.07 37.65 -2.12
CA PRO A 90 -6.23 38.66 -2.76
C PRO A 90 -5.45 39.44 -1.69
N PHE A 91 -4.15 39.64 -1.90
CA PHE A 91 -3.27 40.32 -0.96
C PHE A 91 -2.45 41.43 -1.63
N HIS A 92 -2.63 42.63 -1.16
CA HIS A 92 -1.88 43.79 -1.63
C HIS A 92 -0.60 43.98 -0.78
N TYR A 93 0.54 44.02 -1.45
CA TYR A 93 1.81 44.33 -0.80
C TYR A 93 2.60 45.32 -1.66
N GLN A 94 2.98 46.46 -1.07
CA GLN A 94 3.58 47.59 -1.77
C GLN A 94 2.75 48.05 -2.98
N ASN A 95 3.27 47.96 -4.19
CA ASN A 95 2.56 48.37 -5.41
C ASN A 95 1.93 47.18 -6.18
N ASN A 96 2.00 45.98 -5.63
CA ASN A 96 1.60 44.77 -6.32
C ASN A 96 0.43 44.09 -5.62
N LEU A 97 -0.38 43.43 -6.42
CA LEU A 97 -1.47 42.56 -5.94
C LEU A 97 -1.10 41.10 -6.19
N TYR A 98 -1.26 40.28 -5.19
CA TYR A 98 -0.94 38.85 -5.22
C TYR A 98 -2.19 38.02 -4.94
N ASN A 99 -2.30 36.89 -5.63
CA ASN A 99 -3.18 35.80 -5.30
C ASN A 99 -2.44 34.91 -4.29
N VAL A 100 -2.95 34.80 -3.07
CA VAL A 100 -2.22 34.12 -1.99
C VAL A 100 -3.06 33.10 -1.25
N SER A 101 -2.39 32.16 -0.59
CA SER A 101 -2.94 31.30 0.45
C SER A 101 -2.33 31.66 1.80
N ALA A 102 -3.17 32.04 2.77
CA ALA A 102 -2.78 32.25 4.15
C ALA A 102 -2.87 30.92 4.91
N VAL A 103 -1.84 30.60 5.69
CA VAL A 103 -1.79 29.43 6.58
C VAL A 103 -1.96 29.91 8.01
N LEU A 104 -3.08 29.55 8.63
CA LEU A 104 -3.48 30.00 9.97
C LEU A 104 -3.43 28.84 10.96
N TYR A 105 -2.98 29.11 12.19
CA TYR A 105 -2.98 28.14 13.27
C TYR A 105 -2.95 28.84 14.65
N ASP A 106 -3.82 28.42 15.55
CA ASP A 106 -3.86 28.85 16.96
C ASP A 106 -3.78 30.37 17.18
N GLY A 107 -4.56 31.14 16.41
CA GLY A 107 -4.60 32.60 16.49
C GLY A 107 -3.41 33.31 15.83
N ASN A 108 -2.59 32.59 15.07
CA ASN A 108 -1.43 33.13 14.37
C ASN A 108 -1.50 32.89 12.86
N ILE A 109 -0.78 33.70 12.10
CA ILE A 109 -0.47 33.44 10.69
C ILE A 109 0.90 32.77 10.62
N LEU A 110 0.95 31.51 10.20
CA LEU A 110 2.21 30.79 10.00
C LEU A 110 2.96 31.29 8.77
N GLY A 111 2.23 31.70 7.72
CA GLY A 111 2.83 32.23 6.50
C GLY A 111 1.80 32.62 5.45
N ILE A 112 2.24 33.42 4.48
CA ILE A 112 1.49 33.84 3.30
C ILE A 112 2.21 33.31 2.07
N VAL A 113 1.57 32.43 1.32
CA VAL A 113 2.14 31.78 0.13
C VAL A 113 1.49 32.36 -1.12
N PRO A 114 2.23 33.15 -1.94
CA PRO A 114 1.70 33.67 -3.20
C PRO A 114 1.81 32.67 -4.34
N LYS A 115 0.85 32.72 -5.26
CA LYS A 115 0.81 31.94 -6.49
C LYS A 115 2.04 32.24 -7.35
N TYR A 116 2.71 31.19 -7.81
CA TYR A 116 3.93 31.33 -8.61
C TYR A 116 3.64 31.44 -10.10
N HIS A 117 2.76 30.60 -10.62
CA HIS A 117 2.38 30.58 -12.02
C HIS A 117 1.01 31.24 -12.22
N ILE A 118 1.00 32.38 -12.89
CA ILE A 118 -0.21 33.17 -13.14
C ILE A 118 -0.76 32.84 -14.53
N PRO A 119 -1.91 32.14 -14.65
CA PRO A 119 -2.51 31.84 -15.94
C PRO A 119 -3.05 33.10 -16.61
N ASN A 120 -2.77 33.26 -17.91
CA ASN A 120 -3.28 34.37 -18.72
C ASN A 120 -3.55 33.89 -20.14
N TYR A 121 -4.43 32.89 -20.27
CA TYR A 121 -4.83 32.27 -21.52
C TYR A 121 -6.27 31.73 -21.40
N ASN A 122 -6.97 31.61 -22.56
CA ASN A 122 -8.38 31.18 -22.67
C ASN A 122 -9.29 32.02 -21.75
N GLU A 123 -10.03 31.36 -20.85
CA GLU A 123 -10.92 31.96 -19.86
C GLU A 123 -10.19 32.57 -18.65
N TYR A 124 -8.89 32.41 -18.52
CA TYR A 124 -8.10 32.91 -17.39
C TYR A 124 -7.38 34.22 -17.73
N TYR A 125 -7.63 35.28 -16.94
CA TYR A 125 -7.07 36.63 -17.10
C TYR A 125 -6.35 37.11 -15.85
N GLU A 126 -5.74 36.19 -15.07
CA GLU A 126 -5.09 36.56 -13.80
C GLU A 126 -3.92 37.51 -14.00
N GLY A 127 -3.12 37.34 -15.05
CA GLY A 127 -1.98 38.18 -15.38
C GLY A 127 -2.31 39.66 -15.62
N ARG A 128 -3.59 40.02 -15.82
CA ARG A 128 -4.04 41.42 -15.87
C ARG A 128 -4.00 42.11 -14.50
N ARG A 129 -4.10 41.32 -13.40
CA ARG A 129 -4.35 41.86 -12.05
C ARG A 129 -3.31 41.43 -11.04
N PHE A 130 -2.91 40.15 -11.10
CA PHE A 130 -2.01 39.56 -10.12
C PHE A 130 -0.58 39.46 -10.61
N THR A 131 0.34 39.72 -9.68
CA THR A 131 1.78 39.58 -9.87
C THR A 131 2.24 38.19 -9.45
N PRO A 132 3.11 37.51 -10.23
CA PRO A 132 3.71 36.24 -9.81
C PRO A 132 4.52 36.39 -8.50
N CYS A 133 4.65 35.28 -7.76
CA CYS A 133 5.51 35.21 -6.60
C CYS A 133 6.96 35.56 -6.96
N PHE A 134 7.64 36.26 -6.06
CA PHE A 134 9.09 36.55 -6.14
C PHE A 134 9.93 35.34 -5.70
N GLU A 135 11.24 35.39 -5.99
CA GLU A 135 12.13 34.24 -5.77
C GLU A 135 12.41 33.95 -4.29
N ASP A 136 12.72 35.00 -3.51
CA ASP A 136 13.14 34.84 -2.12
C ASP A 136 12.02 35.23 -1.16
N ASN A 137 11.89 34.50 -0.06
CA ASN A 137 10.93 34.83 0.98
C ASN A 137 11.33 36.18 1.64
N ILE A 138 10.31 36.94 2.05
CA ILE A 138 10.50 38.18 2.80
C ILE A 138 9.67 38.14 4.09
N GLU A 139 10.13 38.82 5.11
CA GLU A 139 9.35 39.06 6.32
C GLU A 139 8.48 40.31 6.16
N ILE A 140 7.22 40.19 6.54
CA ILE A 140 6.25 41.30 6.56
C ILE A 140 5.60 41.40 7.92
N GLU A 141 5.17 42.59 8.31
CA GLU A 141 4.35 42.81 9.49
C GLU A 141 2.87 42.73 9.09
N LEU A 142 2.12 41.82 9.70
CA LEU A 142 0.68 41.64 9.49
C LEU A 142 -0.03 41.34 10.81
N PHE A 143 -1.03 42.14 11.17
CA PHE A 143 -1.80 42.00 12.44
C PHE A 143 -0.91 41.96 13.69
N GLY A 144 0.19 42.76 13.69
CA GLY A 144 1.15 42.77 14.80
C GLY A 144 2.07 41.56 14.90
N GLN A 145 2.11 40.70 13.88
CA GLN A 145 2.97 39.52 13.78
C GLN A 145 3.98 39.68 12.65
N ILE A 146 5.19 39.13 12.82
CA ILE A 146 6.16 38.99 11.72
C ILE A 146 5.86 37.67 11.02
N VAL A 147 5.59 37.74 9.73
CA VAL A 147 5.11 36.62 8.92
C VAL A 147 5.99 36.43 7.70
N LEU A 148 6.36 35.21 7.36
CA LEU A 148 7.00 34.91 6.08
C LEU A 148 6.01 35.08 4.93
N PHE A 149 6.41 35.85 3.91
CA PHE A 149 5.69 36.02 2.66
C PHE A 149 6.56 35.50 1.51
N GLY A 150 6.15 34.37 0.91
CA GLY A 150 6.89 33.74 -0.18
C GLY A 150 6.52 32.27 -0.35
N ARG A 151 7.09 31.62 -1.38
CA ARG A 151 6.77 30.24 -1.76
C ARG A 151 7.76 29.18 -1.27
N LYS A 152 8.96 29.61 -0.88
CA LYS A 152 10.03 28.71 -0.41
C LYS A 152 9.90 28.43 1.09
N VAL A 153 8.71 28.05 1.53
CA VAL A 153 8.41 27.83 2.95
C VAL A 153 7.66 26.51 3.15
N VAL A 154 8.03 25.79 4.21
CA VAL A 154 7.33 24.60 4.69
C VAL A 154 6.94 24.79 6.16
N PHE A 155 5.81 24.23 6.54
CA PHE A 155 5.25 24.31 7.89
C PHE A 155 5.43 22.98 8.59
N ALA A 156 6.35 22.90 9.56
CA ALA A 156 6.81 21.66 10.17
C ALA A 156 6.29 21.48 11.60
N CYS A 157 5.64 20.36 11.86
CA CYS A 157 5.18 19.99 13.19
C CYS A 157 6.35 19.45 14.03
N GLN A 158 6.75 20.15 15.11
CA GLN A 158 7.93 19.77 15.90
C GLN A 158 7.72 18.45 16.64
N ASN A 159 6.54 18.26 17.24
CA ASN A 159 6.23 17.07 18.02
C ASN A 159 5.66 15.89 17.16
N LEU A 160 5.53 16.07 15.84
CA LEU A 160 5.30 15.01 14.86
C LEU A 160 6.16 15.28 13.60
N PRO A 161 7.46 14.99 13.63
CA PRO A 161 8.39 15.34 12.55
C PRO A 161 8.07 14.74 11.18
N SER A 162 7.25 13.70 11.14
CA SER A 162 6.72 13.13 9.87
C SER A 162 5.63 14.00 9.23
N PHE A 163 5.10 15.01 9.94
CA PHE A 163 4.11 15.93 9.42
C PHE A 163 4.73 17.27 9.09
N THR A 164 4.88 17.54 7.82
CA THR A 164 5.29 18.84 7.27
C THR A 164 4.36 19.18 6.12
N LEU A 165 3.82 20.39 6.12
CA LEU A 165 2.86 20.88 5.15
C LEU A 165 3.52 21.85 4.18
N GLY A 166 3.20 21.71 2.88
CA GLY A 166 3.54 22.66 1.82
C GLY A 166 2.28 23.16 1.11
N VAL A 167 2.32 24.36 0.55
CA VAL A 167 1.17 24.97 -0.13
C VAL A 167 1.57 25.41 -1.55
N GLU A 168 0.71 25.10 -2.52
CA GLU A 168 0.77 25.64 -3.88
C GLU A 168 -0.65 26.03 -4.35
N ILE A 169 -0.76 26.81 -5.40
CA ILE A 169 -2.04 27.38 -5.82
C ILE A 169 -2.36 27.03 -7.26
N CYS A 170 -3.42 26.27 -7.47
CA CYS A 170 -4.12 26.00 -8.72
C CYS A 170 -3.19 25.68 -9.91
N GLU A 171 -2.90 26.68 -10.76
CA GLU A 171 -2.07 26.55 -11.97
C GLU A 171 -0.68 25.98 -11.69
N ASP A 172 -0.15 26.21 -10.48
CA ASP A 172 1.14 25.68 -10.05
C ASP A 172 1.26 24.16 -10.26
N LEU A 173 0.16 23.42 -10.07
CA LEU A 173 0.11 21.96 -10.28
C LEU A 173 0.15 21.58 -11.78
N TRP A 174 -0.40 22.42 -12.66
CA TRP A 174 -0.61 22.04 -14.07
C TRP A 174 0.64 22.09 -14.92
N LEU A 175 1.71 22.72 -14.42
CA LEU A 175 2.96 22.89 -15.13
C LEU A 175 3.96 21.75 -14.85
N PRO A 176 4.89 21.48 -15.78
CA PRO A 176 5.86 20.39 -15.63
C PRO A 176 6.70 20.46 -14.37
N ASN A 177 7.02 21.68 -13.89
CA ASN A 177 7.78 21.90 -12.67
C ASN A 177 6.90 22.56 -11.60
N ALA A 178 5.96 21.81 -11.06
CA ALA A 178 5.09 22.25 -9.99
C ALA A 178 5.92 22.59 -8.72
N PRO A 179 5.62 23.69 -7.99
CA PRO A 179 6.26 24.02 -6.71
C PRO A 179 6.23 22.89 -5.70
N SER A 180 5.20 22.04 -5.71
CA SER A 180 5.10 20.84 -4.86
C SER A 180 6.28 19.87 -5.04
N ASN A 181 6.99 19.87 -6.18
CA ASN A 181 8.20 19.06 -6.36
C ASN A 181 9.27 19.47 -5.33
N GLU A 182 9.58 20.77 -5.27
CA GLU A 182 10.57 21.31 -4.35
C GLU A 182 10.08 21.29 -2.90
N LEU A 183 8.79 21.58 -2.66
CA LEU A 183 8.18 21.45 -1.33
C LEU A 183 8.37 20.04 -0.76
N ALA A 184 8.14 19.00 -1.56
CA ALA A 184 8.30 17.61 -1.14
C ALA A 184 9.78 17.25 -0.88
N LEU A 185 10.71 17.72 -1.72
CA LEU A 185 12.15 17.54 -1.52
C LEU A 185 12.65 18.29 -0.29
N ASN A 186 12.02 19.43 0.07
CA ASN A 186 12.26 20.17 1.32
C ASN A 186 11.45 19.65 2.51
N GLY A 187 10.93 18.42 2.42
CA GLY A 187 10.37 17.69 3.55
C GLY A 187 8.83 17.68 3.65
N ALA A 188 8.10 18.44 2.83
CA ALA A 188 6.64 18.42 2.90
C ALA A 188 6.08 17.02 2.61
N THR A 189 5.36 16.47 3.58
CA THR A 189 4.67 15.18 3.47
C THR A 189 3.21 15.35 3.10
N VAL A 190 2.64 16.53 3.31
CA VAL A 190 1.28 16.90 2.91
C VAL A 190 1.35 18.16 2.06
N ILE A 191 0.83 18.10 0.86
CA ILE A 191 0.69 19.24 -0.05
C ILE A 191 -0.76 19.70 -0.04
N CYS A 192 -0.99 20.98 0.19
CA CYS A 192 -2.29 21.64 0.08
C CYS A 192 -2.32 22.48 -1.19
N ASN A 193 -3.30 22.24 -2.03
CA ASN A 193 -3.53 23.00 -3.24
C ASN A 193 -4.89 23.71 -3.18
N THR A 194 -4.86 25.02 -3.13
CA THR A 194 -6.05 25.87 -3.21
C THR A 194 -6.32 26.18 -4.68
N SER A 195 -7.48 25.80 -5.20
CA SER A 195 -7.78 25.89 -6.64
C SER A 195 -9.10 26.57 -6.96
N ALA A 196 -9.14 27.19 -8.14
CA ALA A 196 -10.35 27.63 -8.81
C ALA A 196 -10.31 27.17 -10.28
N SER A 197 -10.37 25.84 -10.46
CA SER A 197 -10.36 25.21 -11.77
C SER A 197 -11.80 25.00 -12.23
N ASN A 198 -12.18 25.65 -13.34
CA ASN A 198 -13.51 25.52 -13.94
C ASN A 198 -13.79 24.10 -14.43
N GLU A 199 -15.06 23.79 -14.67
CA GLU A 199 -15.50 22.50 -15.15
C GLU A 199 -15.72 22.50 -16.66
N LEU A 200 -15.13 21.52 -17.33
CA LEU A 200 -15.33 21.20 -18.74
C LEU A 200 -15.54 19.70 -18.88
N THR A 201 -16.15 19.27 -19.98
CA THR A 201 -16.32 17.83 -20.25
C THR A 201 -14.98 17.10 -20.18
N ALA A 202 -14.93 16.01 -19.39
CA ALA A 202 -13.75 15.18 -19.13
C ALA A 202 -12.61 15.84 -18.32
N LYS A 203 -12.70 17.11 -17.92
CA LYS A 203 -11.69 17.77 -17.11
C LYS A 203 -11.60 17.19 -15.69
N LYS A 204 -12.72 16.67 -15.17
CA LYS A 204 -12.75 15.95 -13.88
C LYS A 204 -11.81 14.75 -13.87
N ASP A 205 -11.83 13.93 -14.92
CA ASP A 205 -10.96 12.74 -15.02
C ASP A 205 -9.49 13.13 -15.19
N TYR A 206 -9.22 14.17 -15.97
CA TYR A 206 -7.85 14.71 -16.11
C TYR A 206 -7.32 15.21 -14.76
N ARG A 207 -8.10 16.02 -14.04
CA ARG A 207 -7.75 16.55 -12.71
C ARG A 207 -7.51 15.43 -11.70
N ARG A 208 -8.38 14.41 -11.68
CA ARG A 208 -8.21 13.21 -10.84
C ARG A 208 -6.86 12.53 -11.10
N ASN A 209 -6.54 12.27 -12.36
CA ASN A 209 -5.27 11.64 -12.73
C ASN A 209 -4.08 12.53 -12.37
N LEU A 210 -4.14 13.83 -12.62
CA LEU A 210 -3.06 14.76 -12.34
C LEU A 210 -2.75 14.81 -10.83
N VAL A 211 -3.76 15.00 -9.98
CA VAL A 211 -3.60 15.07 -8.52
C VAL A 211 -3.09 13.74 -7.97
N SER A 212 -3.69 12.62 -8.40
CA SER A 212 -3.28 11.29 -7.97
C SER A 212 -1.83 10.99 -8.36
N MET A 213 -1.45 11.27 -9.60
CA MET A 213 -0.08 11.02 -10.09
C MET A 213 0.96 11.95 -9.44
N GLN A 214 0.60 13.22 -9.15
CA GLN A 214 1.49 14.13 -8.42
C GLN A 214 1.71 13.61 -6.98
N SER A 215 0.64 13.21 -6.28
CA SER A 215 0.74 12.56 -4.98
C SER A 215 1.67 11.32 -5.00
N ALA A 216 1.55 10.47 -6.02
CA ALA A 216 2.39 9.28 -6.19
C ALA A 216 3.86 9.64 -6.45
N LYS A 217 4.11 10.58 -7.38
CA LYS A 217 5.46 11.02 -7.74
C LYS A 217 6.21 11.61 -6.54
N LEU A 218 5.51 12.38 -5.70
CA LEU A 218 6.06 13.03 -4.53
C LEU A 218 6.12 12.13 -3.29
N VAL A 219 5.47 10.96 -3.33
CA VAL A 219 5.25 10.10 -2.15
C VAL A 219 4.69 10.96 -1.01
N SER A 220 3.56 11.64 -1.26
CA SER A 220 2.95 12.61 -0.34
C SER A 220 1.45 12.42 -0.20
N GLY A 221 0.90 12.95 0.89
CA GLY A 221 -0.50 13.33 0.96
C GLY A 221 -0.73 14.55 0.07
N TYR A 222 -1.85 14.62 -0.64
CA TYR A 222 -2.20 15.76 -1.48
C TYR A 222 -3.67 16.13 -1.26
N VAL A 223 -3.91 17.35 -0.80
CA VAL A 223 -5.24 17.89 -0.51
C VAL A 223 -5.55 18.97 -1.53
N TYR A 224 -6.41 18.65 -2.47
CA TYR A 224 -6.83 19.54 -3.55
C TYR A 224 -8.22 20.10 -3.25
N SER A 225 -8.33 21.42 -3.07
CA SER A 225 -9.59 22.10 -2.78
C SER A 225 -9.98 23.01 -3.93
N ASN A 226 -11.13 22.80 -4.54
CA ASN A 226 -11.59 23.51 -5.72
C ASN A 226 -12.80 24.41 -5.45
N ALA A 227 -12.89 25.51 -6.17
CA ALA A 227 -14.01 26.44 -6.10
C ALA A 227 -15.35 25.74 -6.36
N GLY A 228 -16.35 26.06 -5.55
CA GLY A 228 -17.69 25.51 -5.63
C GLY A 228 -18.59 26.21 -6.63
N SER A 229 -19.82 25.73 -6.78
CA SER A 229 -20.80 26.21 -7.77
C SER A 229 -21.18 27.69 -7.61
N GLY A 230 -21.06 28.24 -6.39
CA GLY A 230 -21.30 29.67 -6.13
C GLY A 230 -20.35 30.62 -6.85
N GLU A 231 -19.20 30.14 -7.33
CA GLU A 231 -18.26 30.88 -8.17
C GLU A 231 -18.69 30.95 -9.65
N SER A 232 -19.65 30.15 -10.06
CA SER A 232 -20.06 30.05 -11.46
C SER A 232 -20.72 31.34 -11.92
N THR A 233 -20.13 31.97 -12.94
CA THR A 233 -20.66 33.20 -13.55
C THR A 233 -20.16 33.35 -14.97
N THR A 234 -20.85 34.15 -15.77
CA THR A 234 -20.54 34.40 -17.18
C THR A 234 -20.37 33.07 -17.96
N ASP A 235 -19.18 32.80 -18.49
CA ASP A 235 -18.88 31.63 -19.31
C ASP A 235 -18.26 30.46 -18.53
N VAL A 236 -18.03 30.59 -17.22
CA VAL A 236 -17.35 29.58 -16.42
C VAL A 236 -18.28 28.95 -15.38
N VAL A 237 -18.14 27.66 -15.20
CA VAL A 237 -18.85 26.85 -14.20
C VAL A 237 -17.83 26.14 -13.33
N PHE A 238 -18.08 26.13 -12.03
CA PHE A 238 -17.23 25.43 -11.05
C PHE A 238 -18.01 24.33 -10.38
N SER A 239 -17.35 23.23 -10.04
CA SER A 239 -18.00 22.02 -9.54
C SER A 239 -17.69 21.67 -8.09
N GLY A 240 -16.75 22.35 -7.44
CA GLY A 240 -16.31 21.92 -6.11
C GLY A 240 -15.65 20.52 -6.11
N HIS A 241 -14.97 20.17 -7.21
CA HIS A 241 -14.31 18.85 -7.29
C HIS A 241 -13.08 18.80 -6.40
N HIS A 242 -13.26 18.28 -5.19
CA HIS A 242 -12.21 18.07 -4.19
C HIS A 242 -11.60 16.69 -4.30
N LEU A 243 -10.30 16.58 -3.99
CA LEU A 243 -9.56 15.33 -3.96
C LEU A 243 -8.63 15.30 -2.75
N ILE A 244 -8.61 14.16 -2.05
CA ILE A 244 -7.60 13.84 -1.04
C ILE A 244 -6.91 12.57 -1.51
N CYS A 245 -5.60 12.64 -1.76
CA CYS A 245 -4.80 11.53 -2.23
C CYS A 245 -3.66 11.22 -1.26
N GLU A 246 -3.24 9.97 -1.19
CA GLU A 246 -2.07 9.50 -0.45
C GLU A 246 -1.23 8.58 -1.33
N ASN A 247 -0.02 9.01 -1.69
CA ASN A 247 0.90 8.23 -2.51
C ASN A 247 0.21 7.57 -3.73
N GLY A 248 -0.56 8.37 -4.46
CA GLY A 248 -1.27 7.96 -5.67
C GLY A 248 -2.64 7.31 -5.45
N THR A 249 -2.98 6.96 -4.22
CA THR A 249 -4.30 6.41 -3.90
C THR A 249 -5.28 7.54 -3.58
N ILE A 250 -6.45 7.55 -4.21
CA ILE A 250 -7.53 8.47 -3.86
C ILE A 250 -8.15 7.98 -2.54
N VAL A 251 -8.00 8.77 -1.49
CA VAL A 251 -8.56 8.51 -0.15
C VAL A 251 -10.00 8.99 -0.08
N SER A 252 -10.27 10.17 -0.65
CA SER A 252 -11.62 10.75 -0.71
C SER A 252 -11.74 11.65 -1.93
N GLU A 253 -12.93 11.68 -2.52
CA GLU A 253 -13.29 12.50 -3.68
C GLU A 253 -14.71 13.01 -3.53
N SER A 254 -14.94 14.31 -3.85
CA SER A 254 -16.28 14.90 -3.82
C SER A 254 -17.15 14.42 -4.98
N THR A 255 -18.47 14.44 -4.75
CA THR A 255 -19.45 14.12 -5.80
C THR A 255 -19.55 15.23 -6.85
N GLY A 256 -19.32 16.48 -6.46
CA GLY A 256 -19.27 17.69 -7.30
C GLY A 256 -20.57 18.47 -7.38
N PHE A 257 -20.46 19.75 -7.76
CA PHE A 257 -21.48 20.78 -7.98
C PHE A 257 -22.14 21.38 -6.74
N ASP A 258 -22.22 20.70 -5.63
CA ASP A 258 -22.70 21.25 -4.37
C ASP A 258 -21.53 21.66 -3.47
N ALA A 259 -21.79 22.58 -2.54
CA ALA A 259 -20.84 22.88 -1.48
C ALA A 259 -20.66 21.62 -0.60
N GLU A 260 -19.44 21.11 -0.54
CA GLU A 260 -19.14 19.82 0.10
C GLU A 260 -17.86 19.92 0.93
N VAL A 261 -17.83 19.16 2.01
CA VAL A 261 -16.61 18.94 2.81
C VAL A 261 -16.27 17.47 2.75
N ILE A 262 -15.12 17.14 2.20
CA ILE A 262 -14.60 15.76 2.22
C ILE A 262 -13.48 15.62 3.24
N TYR A 263 -13.38 14.43 3.80
CA TYR A 263 -12.40 14.09 4.85
C TYR A 263 -11.53 12.92 4.40
N GLY A 264 -10.26 12.94 4.79
CA GLY A 264 -9.33 11.83 4.59
C GLY A 264 -8.33 11.73 5.74
N ASP A 265 -7.97 10.50 6.10
CA ASP A 265 -6.91 10.24 7.07
C ASP A 265 -5.64 9.86 6.31
N LEU A 266 -4.58 10.67 6.45
CA LEU A 266 -3.28 10.47 5.79
C LEU A 266 -2.28 9.87 6.78
N ASP A 267 -1.59 8.81 6.36
CA ASP A 267 -0.54 8.15 7.14
C ASP A 267 0.84 8.74 6.80
N VAL A 268 1.22 9.83 7.48
CA VAL A 268 2.48 10.55 7.20
C VAL A 268 3.74 9.76 7.58
N GLU A 269 3.67 8.85 8.55
CA GLU A 269 4.79 7.95 8.86
C GLU A 269 5.04 6.92 7.76
N LYS A 270 3.96 6.37 7.16
CA LYS A 270 4.05 5.52 5.97
C LYS A 270 4.73 6.25 4.82
N LEU A 271 4.37 7.53 4.57
CA LEU A 271 5.00 8.33 3.52
C LEU A 271 6.52 8.47 3.76
N ILE A 272 6.94 8.78 4.98
CA ILE A 272 8.36 8.86 5.34
C ILE A 272 9.05 7.49 5.20
N SER A 273 8.39 6.40 5.60
CA SER A 273 8.94 5.04 5.42
C SER A 273 9.17 4.70 3.95
N GLU A 274 8.24 5.06 3.07
CA GLU A 274 8.38 4.85 1.62
C GLU A 274 9.52 5.70 1.03
N ARG A 275 9.61 7.00 1.37
CA ARG A 275 10.71 7.87 0.93
C ARG A 275 12.07 7.35 1.39
N ARG A 276 12.18 6.87 2.63
CA ARG A 276 13.44 6.31 3.20
C ARG A 276 13.96 5.10 2.43
N LYS A 277 13.08 4.32 1.83
CA LYS A 277 13.46 3.16 0.98
C LYS A 277 13.95 3.58 -0.41
N MET A 278 13.55 4.76 -0.87
CA MET A 278 13.93 5.30 -2.17
C MET A 278 15.25 6.05 -2.06
N THR A 279 16.38 5.38 -2.20
CA THR A 279 17.72 5.99 -2.08
C THR A 279 18.00 7.11 -3.09
N THR A 280 17.17 7.22 -4.13
CA THR A 280 17.20 8.30 -5.13
C THR A 280 16.31 9.49 -4.75
N TYR A 281 15.53 9.39 -3.66
CA TYR A 281 14.73 10.50 -3.13
C TYR A 281 15.65 11.38 -2.28
N GLN A 282 16.26 12.40 -2.91
CA GLN A 282 17.20 13.30 -2.24
C GLN A 282 16.45 14.44 -1.56
N SER A 283 16.72 14.65 -0.27
CA SER A 283 16.16 15.78 0.48
C SER A 283 16.97 17.05 0.21
N HIS A 284 16.27 18.16 0.04
CA HIS A 284 16.81 19.52 0.00
C HIS A 284 16.61 20.20 1.35
N HIS A 285 17.31 21.32 1.60
CA HIS A 285 17.23 22.08 2.85
C HIS A 285 17.46 23.57 2.58
N ASP A 286 16.91 24.07 1.49
CA ASP A 286 17.05 25.44 0.99
C ASP A 286 15.77 26.27 1.13
N TYR A 287 14.73 25.70 1.77
CA TYR A 287 13.50 26.39 2.12
C TYR A 287 13.48 26.80 3.60
N ASP A 288 12.72 27.84 3.93
CA ASP A 288 12.47 28.25 5.30
C ASP A 288 11.47 27.31 5.98
N TYR A 289 11.72 27.02 7.26
CA TYR A 289 10.86 26.18 8.08
C TYR A 289 10.14 27.03 9.13
N VAL A 290 8.82 27.05 9.05
CA VAL A 290 7.98 27.60 10.11
C VAL A 290 7.50 26.46 11.00
N TYR A 291 7.88 26.51 12.27
CA TYR A 291 7.61 25.44 13.22
C TYR A 291 6.33 25.71 14.02
N PHE A 292 5.59 24.64 14.29
CA PHE A 292 4.44 24.65 15.20
C PHE A 292 4.36 23.34 15.98
N ASP A 293 3.65 23.35 17.10
CA ASP A 293 3.32 22.16 17.87
C ASP A 293 1.82 21.87 17.79
N MET A 294 1.43 20.61 17.81
CA MET A 294 0.03 20.20 17.75
C MET A 294 -0.23 19.05 18.72
N ASP A 295 -1.37 19.07 19.42
CA ASP A 295 -1.74 17.96 20.31
C ASP A 295 -1.84 16.65 19.56
N LEU A 296 -1.08 15.64 19.99
CA LEU A 296 -1.12 14.30 19.44
C LEU A 296 -2.35 13.53 19.95
N ILE A 297 -3.50 13.81 19.38
CA ILE A 297 -4.76 13.13 19.70
C ILE A 297 -4.83 11.74 19.05
N ASP A 298 -5.52 10.82 19.70
CA ASP A 298 -5.86 9.53 19.10
C ASP A 298 -7.06 9.73 18.16
N ILE A 299 -6.84 9.48 16.87
CA ILE A 299 -7.89 9.57 15.86
C ILE A 299 -8.42 8.16 15.63
N GLU A 300 -9.72 7.97 15.83
CA GLU A 300 -10.40 6.79 15.35
C GLU A 300 -10.49 6.91 13.82
N THR A 301 -9.55 6.25 13.13
CA THR A 301 -9.47 6.34 11.67
C THR A 301 -10.61 5.60 11.02
N ASN A 302 -11.19 6.22 9.99
CA ASN A 302 -12.16 5.60 9.08
C ASN A 302 -11.50 4.99 7.84
N HIS A 303 -10.17 4.91 7.83
CA HIS A 303 -9.42 4.36 6.71
C HIS A 303 -9.80 2.90 6.46
N TYR A 304 -10.13 2.57 5.22
CA TYR A 304 -10.37 1.19 4.81
C TYR A 304 -9.04 0.46 4.60
N TYR A 305 -8.86 -0.66 5.29
CA TYR A 305 -7.76 -1.58 5.08
C TYR A 305 -8.31 -2.85 4.45
N ASP A 306 -7.83 -3.18 3.25
CA ASP A 306 -8.19 -4.44 2.60
C ASP A 306 -7.63 -5.61 3.44
N PRO A 307 -8.46 -6.52 3.94
CA PRO A 307 -7.98 -7.69 4.70
C PRO A 307 -7.10 -8.62 3.85
N HIS A 308 -7.21 -8.54 2.54
CA HIS A 308 -6.41 -9.34 1.59
C HIS A 308 -5.57 -8.44 0.66
N PRO A 309 -4.53 -7.74 1.19
CA PRO A 309 -3.83 -6.67 0.46
C PRO A 309 -3.08 -7.14 -0.80
N PHE A 310 -2.88 -8.44 -0.95
CA PHE A 310 -2.30 -9.05 -2.14
C PHE A 310 -3.32 -9.46 -3.20
N VAL A 311 -4.63 -9.43 -2.86
CA VAL A 311 -5.71 -9.91 -3.73
C VAL A 311 -6.71 -8.78 -3.96
N PRO A 312 -6.83 -8.23 -5.18
CA PRO A 312 -7.81 -7.18 -5.45
C PRO A 312 -9.24 -7.63 -5.12
N SER A 313 -9.97 -6.78 -4.39
CA SER A 313 -11.37 -7.02 -4.05
C SER A 313 -12.30 -6.99 -5.27
N ASN A 314 -11.98 -6.16 -6.29
CA ASN A 314 -12.72 -6.11 -7.55
C ASN A 314 -12.45 -7.37 -8.40
N PRO A 315 -13.47 -8.16 -8.79
CA PRO A 315 -13.30 -9.42 -9.52
C PRO A 315 -12.58 -9.28 -10.88
N ALA A 316 -12.92 -8.26 -11.67
CA ALA A 316 -12.30 -8.04 -12.98
C ALA A 316 -10.81 -7.66 -12.84
N LEU A 317 -10.49 -6.81 -11.86
CA LEU A 317 -9.11 -6.45 -11.57
C LEU A 317 -8.33 -7.65 -11.01
N ARG A 318 -8.97 -8.49 -10.20
CA ARG A 318 -8.38 -9.73 -9.66
C ARG A 318 -8.00 -10.71 -10.77
N GLU A 319 -8.89 -10.97 -11.72
CA GLU A 319 -8.59 -11.81 -12.89
C GLU A 319 -7.38 -11.29 -13.67
N LEU A 320 -7.34 -9.98 -13.95
CA LEU A 320 -6.20 -9.34 -14.63
C LEU A 320 -4.90 -9.54 -13.83
N ARG A 321 -4.93 -9.33 -12.51
CA ARG A 321 -3.75 -9.51 -11.65
C ARG A 321 -3.32 -10.99 -11.55
N CYS A 322 -4.26 -11.93 -11.46
CA CYS A 322 -3.92 -13.35 -11.50
C CYS A 322 -3.22 -13.73 -12.82
N LYS A 323 -3.70 -13.24 -13.94
CA LYS A 323 -3.04 -13.41 -15.24
C LYS A 323 -1.63 -12.86 -15.25
N GLU A 324 -1.42 -11.64 -14.75
CA GLU A 324 -0.10 -11.00 -14.66
C GLU A 324 0.86 -11.80 -13.78
N VAL A 325 0.44 -12.20 -12.59
CA VAL A 325 1.26 -12.99 -11.66
C VAL A 325 1.65 -14.32 -12.27
N PHE A 326 0.70 -15.05 -12.84
CA PHE A 326 0.93 -16.35 -13.47
C PHE A 326 1.89 -16.23 -14.68
N GLU A 327 1.78 -15.14 -15.46
CA GLU A 327 2.71 -14.86 -16.55
C GLU A 327 4.13 -14.55 -16.03
N ILE A 328 4.28 -13.78 -14.95
CA ILE A 328 5.58 -13.48 -14.33
C ILE A 328 6.25 -14.78 -13.85
N GLN A 329 5.52 -15.66 -13.16
CA GLN A 329 6.00 -16.95 -12.70
C GLN A 329 6.47 -17.80 -13.90
N THR A 330 5.64 -17.91 -14.92
CA THR A 330 5.91 -18.68 -16.14
C THR A 330 7.15 -18.15 -16.86
N ARG A 331 7.27 -16.84 -17.07
CA ARG A 331 8.40 -16.21 -17.75
C ARG A 331 9.72 -16.37 -16.96
N GLY A 332 9.66 -16.27 -15.64
CA GLY A 332 10.81 -16.51 -14.78
C GLY A 332 11.37 -17.92 -14.96
N LEU A 333 10.49 -18.93 -14.94
CA LEU A 333 10.91 -20.32 -15.19
C LEU A 333 11.43 -20.54 -16.62
N MET A 334 10.73 -20.00 -17.63
CA MET A 334 11.17 -20.06 -19.04
C MET A 334 12.60 -19.53 -19.20
N GLN A 335 12.90 -18.38 -18.58
CA GLN A 335 14.23 -17.79 -18.68
C GLN A 335 15.30 -18.66 -17.98
N ARG A 336 14.99 -19.24 -16.81
CA ARG A 336 15.88 -20.15 -16.11
C ARG A 336 16.22 -21.37 -16.97
N LEU A 337 15.20 -22.00 -17.57
CA LEU A 337 15.39 -23.17 -18.44
C LEU A 337 16.23 -22.85 -19.68
N LYS A 338 15.98 -21.70 -20.33
CA LYS A 338 16.79 -21.23 -21.46
C LYS A 338 18.25 -20.97 -21.08
N ALA A 339 18.47 -20.24 -19.99
CA ALA A 339 19.82 -19.85 -19.55
C ALA A 339 20.70 -21.03 -19.12
N THR A 340 20.08 -22.06 -18.57
CA THR A 340 20.76 -23.28 -18.14
C THR A 340 20.85 -24.33 -19.26
N HIS A 341 20.19 -24.12 -20.39
CA HIS A 341 20.05 -25.10 -21.48
C HIS A 341 19.43 -26.43 -21.03
N ILE A 342 18.60 -26.40 -19.96
CA ILE A 342 17.92 -27.56 -19.40
C ILE A 342 16.48 -27.56 -19.91
N ASN A 343 15.99 -28.69 -20.39
CA ASN A 343 14.63 -28.89 -20.88
C ASN A 343 13.86 -29.95 -20.10
N LYS A 344 14.31 -30.28 -18.88
CA LYS A 344 13.67 -31.23 -17.98
C LYS A 344 13.53 -30.64 -16.59
N VAL A 345 12.42 -30.91 -15.93
CA VAL A 345 12.18 -30.51 -14.55
C VAL A 345 11.67 -31.66 -13.71
N VAL A 346 11.96 -31.62 -12.42
CA VAL A 346 11.44 -32.54 -11.42
C VAL A 346 10.67 -31.75 -10.38
N ILE A 347 9.47 -32.19 -10.05
CA ILE A 347 8.61 -31.52 -9.07
C ILE A 347 7.90 -32.53 -8.19
N GLY A 348 7.85 -32.27 -6.89
CA GLY A 348 7.07 -33.04 -5.93
C GLY A 348 5.60 -32.60 -5.93
N ILE A 349 4.68 -33.54 -6.05
CA ILE A 349 3.23 -33.27 -6.07
C ILE A 349 2.60 -33.94 -4.86
N SER A 350 2.14 -33.12 -3.91
CA SER A 350 1.39 -33.56 -2.74
C SER A 350 -0.12 -33.68 -3.01
N GLY A 351 -0.63 -32.98 -4.02
CA GLY A 351 -2.06 -32.82 -4.28
C GLY A 351 -2.65 -31.60 -3.56
N GLY A 352 -1.82 -30.78 -2.91
CA GLY A 352 -2.21 -29.50 -2.31
C GLY A 352 -2.04 -28.32 -3.25
N LEU A 353 -2.53 -27.12 -2.84
CA LEU A 353 -2.57 -25.90 -3.64
C LEU A 353 -1.19 -25.47 -4.22
N ASP A 354 -0.15 -25.50 -3.39
CA ASP A 354 1.16 -24.96 -3.77
C ASP A 354 1.85 -25.81 -4.83
N SER A 355 1.85 -27.13 -4.66
CA SER A 355 2.40 -28.06 -5.64
C SER A 355 1.58 -28.05 -6.94
N THR A 356 0.26 -27.86 -6.84
CA THR A 356 -0.64 -27.72 -8.00
C THR A 356 -0.29 -26.45 -8.78
N LEU A 357 -0.20 -25.28 -8.14
CA LEU A 357 0.18 -24.03 -8.81
C LEU A 357 1.55 -24.16 -9.48
N ALA A 358 2.53 -24.71 -8.78
CA ALA A 358 3.88 -24.87 -9.33
C ALA A 358 3.90 -25.79 -10.56
N LEU A 359 3.11 -26.88 -10.56
CA LEU A 359 2.99 -27.76 -11.72
C LEU A 359 2.31 -27.05 -12.91
N LEU A 360 1.26 -26.28 -12.67
CA LEU A 360 0.59 -25.49 -13.71
C LEU A 360 1.53 -24.47 -14.34
N VAL A 361 2.39 -23.82 -13.55
CA VAL A 361 3.44 -22.92 -14.04
C VAL A 361 4.46 -23.68 -14.90
N CYS A 362 4.86 -24.89 -14.49
CA CYS A 362 5.76 -25.73 -15.29
C CYS A 362 5.14 -26.09 -16.65
N VAL A 363 3.91 -26.54 -16.66
CA VAL A 363 3.20 -26.93 -17.89
C VAL A 363 3.10 -25.72 -18.83
N MET A 364 2.67 -24.58 -18.35
CA MET A 364 2.58 -23.36 -19.16
C MET A 364 3.95 -22.90 -19.70
N ALA A 365 4.99 -23.01 -18.90
CA ALA A 365 6.34 -22.67 -19.34
C ALA A 365 6.82 -23.60 -20.47
N PHE A 366 6.56 -24.91 -20.36
CA PHE A 366 6.93 -25.89 -21.38
C PHE A 366 6.11 -25.71 -22.66
N GLU A 367 4.81 -25.49 -22.57
CA GLU A 367 3.96 -25.19 -23.73
C GLU A 367 4.47 -23.95 -24.50
N LYS A 368 4.75 -22.84 -23.79
CA LYS A 368 5.28 -21.61 -24.42
C LYS A 368 6.68 -21.76 -24.98
N LEU A 369 7.49 -22.68 -24.47
CA LEU A 369 8.81 -22.99 -25.00
C LEU A 369 8.78 -24.01 -26.14
N GLY A 370 7.65 -24.65 -26.39
CA GLY A 370 7.54 -25.78 -27.32
C GLY A 370 8.28 -27.04 -26.83
N TYR A 371 8.46 -27.19 -25.53
CA TYR A 371 9.08 -28.36 -24.93
C TYR A 371 8.03 -29.46 -24.70
N ASP A 372 8.43 -30.72 -24.80
CA ASP A 372 7.56 -31.84 -24.52
C ASP A 372 7.19 -31.88 -23.01
N LYS A 373 5.89 -31.89 -22.70
CA LYS A 373 5.39 -32.00 -21.32
C LYS A 373 5.84 -33.30 -20.63
N LYS A 374 6.18 -34.33 -21.38
CA LYS A 374 6.80 -35.57 -20.86
C LYS A 374 8.16 -35.34 -20.19
N ASN A 375 8.78 -34.22 -20.43
CA ASN A 375 9.99 -33.80 -19.74
C ASN A 375 9.75 -33.13 -18.37
N ILE A 376 8.49 -33.00 -17.95
CA ILE A 376 8.10 -32.62 -16.58
C ILE A 376 7.91 -33.94 -15.79
N TYR A 377 8.83 -34.24 -14.90
CA TYR A 377 8.79 -35.40 -14.02
C TYR A 377 8.10 -35.01 -12.71
N ALA A 378 6.82 -35.30 -12.61
CA ALA A 378 6.00 -35.02 -11.45
C ALA A 378 5.93 -36.26 -10.55
N ILE A 379 6.40 -36.15 -9.32
CA ILE A 379 6.57 -37.28 -8.40
C ILE A 379 5.69 -37.10 -7.16
N THR A 380 4.77 -38.03 -6.93
CA THR A 380 4.06 -38.12 -5.65
C THR A 380 4.75 -39.14 -4.75
N MET A 381 4.95 -38.77 -3.48
CA MET A 381 5.71 -39.57 -2.51
C MET A 381 4.91 -39.78 -1.23
N PRO A 382 3.92 -40.70 -1.30
CA PRO A 382 3.09 -41.02 -0.12
C PRO A 382 3.93 -41.56 1.03
N CYS A 383 3.57 -41.13 2.26
CA CYS A 383 4.09 -41.61 3.51
C CYS A 383 2.94 -41.68 4.54
N PHE A 384 3.21 -41.65 5.83
CA PHE A 384 2.26 -41.90 6.91
C PHE A 384 1.06 -40.95 6.97
N GLY A 385 1.22 -39.70 6.51
CA GLY A 385 0.16 -38.68 6.58
C GLY A 385 -0.62 -38.43 5.28
N THR A 386 -0.36 -39.18 4.21
CA THR A 386 -0.99 -38.92 2.91
C THR A 386 -2.40 -39.48 2.85
N THR A 387 -3.41 -38.62 2.56
CA THR A 387 -4.80 -39.07 2.40
C THR A 387 -5.08 -39.66 1.02
N SER A 388 -6.14 -40.47 0.91
CA SER A 388 -6.61 -41.01 -0.38
C SER A 388 -7.02 -39.88 -1.34
N ARG A 389 -7.66 -38.81 -0.82
CA ARG A 389 -8.10 -37.65 -1.59
C ARG A 389 -6.93 -36.89 -2.23
N THR A 390 -5.94 -36.49 -1.45
CA THR A 390 -4.78 -35.75 -1.96
C THR A 390 -3.94 -36.57 -2.93
N LYS A 391 -3.79 -37.87 -2.66
CA LYS A 391 -3.13 -38.78 -3.59
C LYS A 391 -3.88 -38.89 -4.92
N ASN A 392 -5.21 -38.99 -4.91
CA ASN A 392 -6.02 -39.08 -6.12
C ASN A 392 -5.97 -37.76 -6.90
N ASN A 393 -6.02 -36.59 -6.22
CA ASN A 393 -5.85 -35.30 -6.84
C ASN A 393 -4.49 -35.18 -7.52
N ALA A 394 -3.41 -35.61 -6.86
CA ALA A 394 -2.07 -35.59 -7.44
C ALA A 394 -1.99 -36.45 -8.71
N LEU A 395 -2.49 -37.66 -8.67
CA LEU A 395 -2.48 -38.59 -9.81
C LEU A 395 -3.33 -38.08 -10.98
N GLY A 396 -4.58 -37.68 -10.72
CA GLY A 396 -5.46 -37.14 -11.75
C GLY A 396 -4.92 -35.88 -12.39
N LEU A 397 -4.34 -34.97 -11.58
CA LEU A 397 -3.71 -33.74 -12.07
C LEU A 397 -2.53 -34.04 -13.03
N MET A 398 -1.64 -34.97 -12.65
CA MET A 398 -0.50 -35.36 -13.48
C MET A 398 -0.94 -36.04 -14.79
N GLU A 399 -1.98 -36.85 -14.75
CA GLU A 399 -2.54 -37.53 -15.91
C GLU A 399 -3.17 -36.55 -16.89
N GLU A 400 -4.08 -35.68 -16.42
CA GLU A 400 -4.78 -34.71 -17.27
C GLU A 400 -3.84 -33.66 -17.87
N LEU A 401 -2.79 -33.27 -17.17
CA LEU A 401 -1.77 -32.37 -17.71
C LEU A 401 -0.81 -33.06 -18.69
N GLY A 402 -0.81 -34.39 -18.77
CA GLY A 402 -0.01 -35.17 -19.71
C GLY A 402 1.48 -35.20 -19.38
N VAL A 403 1.88 -34.97 -18.13
CA VAL A 403 3.28 -34.99 -17.68
C VAL A 403 3.76 -36.43 -17.42
N THR A 404 5.06 -36.64 -17.15
CA THR A 404 5.60 -37.92 -16.69
C THR A 404 5.32 -38.07 -15.20
N SER A 405 4.40 -38.95 -14.83
CA SER A 405 4.02 -39.21 -13.45
C SER A 405 4.77 -40.40 -12.85
N GLN A 406 5.18 -40.25 -11.59
CA GLN A 406 5.81 -41.33 -10.83
C GLN A 406 5.27 -41.31 -9.38
N THR A 407 5.04 -42.52 -8.83
CA THR A 407 4.71 -42.69 -7.41
C THR A 407 5.86 -43.45 -6.73
N VAL A 408 6.40 -42.87 -5.65
CA VAL A 408 7.47 -43.45 -4.86
C VAL A 408 7.03 -43.54 -3.40
N ASN A 409 6.81 -44.76 -2.88
CA ASN A 409 6.51 -44.93 -1.46
C ASN A 409 7.79 -44.81 -0.65
N ILE A 410 7.86 -43.84 0.28
CA ILE A 410 9.04 -43.54 1.08
C ILE A 410 9.01 -44.15 2.49
N ALA A 411 7.93 -44.81 2.89
CA ALA A 411 7.74 -45.24 4.28
C ALA A 411 8.84 -46.18 4.80
N GLU A 412 9.34 -47.11 3.96
CA GLU A 412 10.40 -48.04 4.38
C GLU A 412 11.73 -47.33 4.64
N VAL A 413 12.10 -46.39 3.76
CA VAL A 413 13.35 -45.61 3.91
C VAL A 413 13.25 -44.71 5.14
N VAL A 414 12.11 -44.07 5.37
CA VAL A 414 11.87 -43.25 6.56
C VAL A 414 11.99 -44.08 7.85
N ARG A 415 11.43 -45.30 7.89
CA ARG A 415 11.60 -46.21 9.05
C ARG A 415 13.07 -46.61 9.26
N MET A 416 13.79 -46.82 8.17
CA MET A 416 15.22 -47.12 8.28
C MET A 416 16.02 -45.92 8.87
N GLN A 417 15.67 -44.68 8.48
CA GLN A 417 16.26 -43.50 9.07
C GLN A 417 15.90 -43.35 10.54
N PHE A 418 14.64 -43.57 10.94
CA PHE A 418 14.25 -43.57 12.35
C PHE A 418 15.10 -44.58 13.16
N LYS A 419 15.25 -45.80 12.66
CA LYS A 419 16.13 -46.78 13.30
C LYS A 419 17.57 -46.34 13.43
N ASN A 420 18.11 -45.67 12.42
CA ASN A 420 19.51 -45.25 12.41
C ASN A 420 19.81 -44.10 13.39
N ILE A 421 18.79 -43.34 13.80
CA ILE A 421 18.93 -42.22 14.74
C ILE A 421 18.21 -42.46 16.08
N ASP A 422 17.81 -43.71 16.34
CA ASP A 422 17.10 -44.11 17.56
C ASP A 422 15.79 -43.33 17.80
N GLN A 423 15.09 -42.92 16.73
CA GLN A 423 13.78 -42.27 16.81
C GLN A 423 12.67 -43.31 16.94
N ASP A 424 11.82 -43.16 17.97
CA ASP A 424 10.61 -43.99 18.11
C ASP A 424 9.55 -43.54 17.08
N GLU A 425 9.07 -44.46 16.24
CA GLU A 425 8.04 -44.20 15.22
C GLU A 425 6.70 -43.71 15.83
N ASN A 426 6.45 -43.97 17.09
CA ASN A 426 5.25 -43.54 17.80
C ASN A 426 5.36 -42.11 18.38
N VAL A 427 6.55 -41.50 18.35
CA VAL A 427 6.77 -40.14 18.81
C VAL A 427 6.68 -39.17 17.61
N HIS A 428 5.53 -38.56 17.44
CA HIS A 428 5.20 -37.69 16.31
C HIS A 428 5.70 -36.27 16.56
N ASP A 429 6.99 -36.09 16.73
CA ASP A 429 7.67 -34.80 16.94
C ASP A 429 8.21 -34.19 15.65
N VAL A 430 8.94 -33.08 15.77
CA VAL A 430 9.59 -32.39 14.65
C VAL A 430 10.57 -33.29 13.88
N THR A 431 11.19 -34.30 14.54
CA THR A 431 12.07 -35.25 13.91
C THR A 431 11.31 -36.17 12.98
N TYR A 432 10.15 -36.67 13.45
CA TYR A 432 9.24 -37.50 12.68
C TYR A 432 8.77 -36.81 11.38
N GLU A 433 8.42 -35.55 11.45
CA GLU A 433 8.01 -34.75 10.29
C GLU A 433 9.18 -34.48 9.35
N ASN A 434 10.30 -34.02 9.89
CA ASN A 434 11.45 -33.56 9.11
C ASN A 434 12.15 -34.68 8.34
N VAL A 435 12.20 -35.90 8.86
CA VAL A 435 12.76 -37.05 8.15
C VAL A 435 11.97 -37.33 6.86
N GLN A 436 10.63 -37.30 6.92
CA GLN A 436 9.80 -37.50 5.73
C GLN A 436 10.00 -36.40 4.68
N ALA A 437 10.06 -35.12 5.12
CA ALA A 437 10.27 -34.00 4.21
C ALA A 437 11.63 -34.02 3.52
N ARG A 438 12.70 -34.39 4.25
CA ARG A 438 14.06 -34.51 3.68
C ARG A 438 14.17 -35.68 2.71
N GLU A 439 13.55 -36.83 3.02
CA GLU A 439 13.53 -37.99 2.11
C GLU A 439 12.89 -37.62 0.76
N ARG A 440 11.74 -36.89 0.80
CA ARG A 440 11.11 -36.38 -0.43
C ARG A 440 12.08 -35.50 -1.24
N THR A 441 12.76 -34.59 -0.60
CA THR A 441 13.70 -33.68 -1.26
C THR A 441 14.90 -34.43 -1.84
N GLU A 442 15.45 -35.42 -1.10
CA GLU A 442 16.57 -36.25 -1.58
C GLU A 442 16.20 -36.99 -2.88
N ILE A 443 15.03 -37.62 -2.93
CA ILE A 443 14.55 -38.28 -4.14
C ILE A 443 14.42 -37.30 -5.31
N LEU A 444 13.85 -36.10 -5.09
CA LEU A 444 13.71 -35.10 -6.15
C LEU A 444 15.07 -34.64 -6.69
N MET A 445 16.03 -34.37 -5.80
CA MET A 445 17.38 -33.93 -6.16
C MET A 445 18.16 -35.04 -6.92
N ASN A 446 18.11 -36.26 -6.42
CA ASN A 446 18.75 -37.42 -7.07
C ASN A 446 18.10 -37.71 -8.43
N LYS A 447 16.77 -37.59 -8.55
CA LYS A 447 16.09 -37.73 -9.83
C LYS A 447 16.47 -36.64 -10.83
N ALA A 448 16.59 -35.41 -10.38
CA ALA A 448 17.02 -34.31 -11.23
C ALA A 448 18.44 -34.54 -11.77
N ASN A 449 19.37 -35.02 -10.93
CA ASN A 449 20.70 -35.39 -11.35
C ASN A 449 20.68 -36.53 -12.38
N GLN A 450 19.87 -37.58 -12.15
CA GLN A 450 19.76 -38.73 -13.04
C GLN A 450 19.31 -38.34 -14.46
N ILE A 451 18.39 -37.38 -14.57
CA ILE A 451 17.79 -37.01 -15.86
C ILE A 451 18.43 -35.75 -16.48
N GLY A 452 19.32 -35.08 -15.75
CA GLY A 452 19.87 -33.76 -16.15
C GLY A 452 18.79 -32.67 -16.12
N GLY A 453 17.97 -32.60 -15.05
CA GLY A 453 16.85 -31.68 -14.87
C GLY A 453 17.05 -30.71 -13.72
N LEU A 454 16.09 -29.79 -13.52
CA LEU A 454 16.01 -28.86 -12.40
C LEU A 454 14.89 -29.27 -11.44
N VAL A 455 15.15 -29.19 -10.13
CA VAL A 455 14.10 -29.34 -9.11
C VAL A 455 13.36 -28.03 -8.96
N ILE A 456 12.03 -28.07 -9.10
CA ILE A 456 11.14 -26.91 -8.95
C ILE A 456 10.56 -26.91 -7.53
N GLY A 457 10.75 -25.78 -6.83
CA GLY A 457 10.21 -25.55 -5.50
C GLY A 457 8.76 -25.07 -5.52
N THR A 458 8.00 -25.51 -4.53
CA THR A 458 6.58 -25.24 -4.41
C THR A 458 6.22 -24.29 -3.27
N GLY A 459 7.16 -24.04 -2.32
CA GLY A 459 6.93 -23.18 -1.14
C GLY A 459 6.56 -21.75 -1.50
N ASP A 460 5.63 -21.17 -0.76
CA ASP A 460 5.08 -19.84 -0.98
C ASP A 460 5.68 -18.78 -0.03
N LEU A 461 5.30 -17.49 -0.24
CA LEU A 461 5.78 -16.36 0.55
C LEU A 461 5.45 -16.47 2.04
N SER A 462 4.24 -16.95 2.37
CA SER A 462 3.75 -17.02 3.75
C SER A 462 4.48 -18.10 4.55
N GLU A 463 4.75 -19.24 3.91
CA GLU A 463 5.59 -20.30 4.48
C GLU A 463 7.03 -19.83 4.70
N VAL A 464 7.59 -19.10 3.73
CA VAL A 464 8.92 -18.48 3.84
C VAL A 464 8.97 -17.47 4.99
N ALA A 465 7.92 -16.66 5.17
CA ALA A 465 7.86 -15.67 6.24
C ALA A 465 7.86 -16.32 7.63
N LEU A 466 7.05 -17.35 7.80
CA LEU A 466 6.90 -18.07 9.08
C LEU A 466 7.98 -19.13 9.30
N GLY A 467 8.81 -19.40 8.28
CA GLY A 467 9.73 -20.53 8.26
C GLY A 467 9.00 -21.87 8.45
N TRP A 468 7.77 -21.97 7.93
CA TRP A 468 6.93 -23.16 7.99
C TRP A 468 7.32 -24.13 6.87
N SER A 469 8.50 -24.67 6.99
CA SER A 469 9.12 -25.64 6.09
C SER A 469 10.27 -26.36 6.78
N THR A 470 10.59 -27.55 6.37
CA THR A 470 11.73 -28.30 6.87
C THR A 470 13.03 -27.79 6.22
N TYR A 471 13.98 -27.33 7.04
CA TYR A 471 15.30 -26.93 6.57
C TYR A 471 16.00 -28.08 5.84
N ASN A 472 16.53 -27.83 4.64
CA ASN A 472 17.06 -28.86 3.73
C ASN A 472 16.06 -29.97 3.37
N GLY A 473 14.77 -29.70 3.48
CA GLY A 473 13.68 -30.52 2.97
C GLY A 473 12.92 -29.77 1.88
N ASP A 474 11.62 -29.63 2.05
CA ASP A 474 10.72 -28.87 1.17
C ASP A 474 11.09 -27.39 1.03
N HIS A 475 11.89 -26.87 1.94
CA HIS A 475 12.51 -25.54 1.88
C HIS A 475 13.48 -25.37 0.68
N MET A 476 14.08 -26.45 0.15
CA MET A 476 15.14 -26.41 -0.86
C MET A 476 14.65 -26.83 -2.25
N SER A 477 15.15 -26.11 -3.26
CA SER A 477 14.96 -26.43 -4.67
C SER A 477 16.03 -25.74 -5.53
N MET A 478 16.02 -25.96 -6.83
CA MET A 478 16.92 -25.28 -7.76
C MET A 478 16.29 -24.01 -8.35
N TYR A 479 14.95 -23.92 -8.34
CA TYR A 479 14.20 -22.72 -8.69
C TYR A 479 12.79 -22.80 -8.07
N ALA A 480 12.38 -21.77 -7.30
CA ALA A 480 11.12 -21.75 -6.56
C ALA A 480 10.11 -20.80 -7.22
N VAL A 481 9.16 -21.34 -7.96
CA VAL A 481 8.21 -20.54 -8.76
C VAL A 481 7.19 -19.78 -7.92
N ASN A 482 6.88 -20.23 -6.70
CA ASN A 482 5.89 -19.63 -5.81
C ASN A 482 6.49 -18.76 -4.70
N VAL A 483 7.82 -18.63 -4.60
CA VAL A 483 8.54 -18.08 -3.44
C VAL A 483 8.12 -16.67 -3.00
N SER A 484 7.51 -15.89 -3.88
CA SER A 484 6.98 -14.55 -3.58
C SER A 484 5.46 -14.43 -3.76
N VAL A 485 4.76 -15.55 -3.92
CA VAL A 485 3.29 -15.60 -3.98
C VAL A 485 2.75 -15.86 -2.57
N PRO A 486 1.94 -14.97 -1.97
CA PRO A 486 1.35 -15.20 -0.65
C PRO A 486 0.28 -16.30 -0.71
N LYS A 487 0.10 -17.04 0.40
CA LYS A 487 -0.85 -18.16 0.49
C LYS A 487 -2.27 -17.77 0.09
N THR A 488 -2.70 -16.58 0.48
CA THR A 488 -4.03 -16.06 0.12
C THR A 488 -4.20 -15.89 -1.39
N LEU A 489 -3.13 -15.54 -2.11
CA LEU A 489 -3.16 -15.38 -3.58
C LEU A 489 -3.05 -16.72 -4.32
N VAL A 490 -2.36 -17.72 -3.77
CA VAL A 490 -2.21 -19.06 -4.40
C VAL A 490 -3.58 -19.64 -4.78
N ARG A 491 -4.56 -19.55 -3.87
CA ARG A 491 -5.91 -20.03 -4.10
C ARG A 491 -6.57 -19.39 -5.33
N TYR A 492 -6.46 -18.08 -5.46
CA TYR A 492 -7.04 -17.33 -6.59
C TYR A 492 -6.31 -17.58 -7.91
N LEU A 493 -5.01 -17.89 -7.86
CA LEU A 493 -4.25 -18.27 -9.06
C LEU A 493 -4.68 -19.65 -9.57
N VAL A 494 -4.88 -20.62 -8.68
CA VAL A 494 -5.38 -21.96 -9.05
C VAL A 494 -6.81 -21.85 -9.60
N ASP A 495 -7.68 -21.05 -8.97
CA ASP A 495 -9.04 -20.78 -9.44
C ASP A 495 -9.05 -20.11 -10.82
N TYR A 496 -8.20 -19.10 -11.02
CA TYR A 496 -8.00 -18.47 -12.33
C TYR A 496 -7.60 -19.49 -13.40
N VAL A 497 -6.60 -20.33 -13.12
CA VAL A 497 -6.18 -21.36 -14.08
C VAL A 497 -7.28 -22.39 -14.31
N SER A 498 -8.02 -22.80 -13.26
CA SER A 498 -9.18 -23.68 -13.37
C SER A 498 -10.21 -23.13 -14.38
N SER A 499 -10.46 -21.82 -14.34
CA SER A 499 -11.41 -21.16 -15.25
C SER A 499 -11.01 -21.26 -16.73
N LEU A 500 -9.71 -21.41 -17.04
CA LEU A 500 -9.20 -21.60 -18.42
C LEU A 500 -9.53 -22.99 -18.99
N TYR A 501 -9.81 -23.97 -18.11
CA TYR A 501 -10.14 -25.35 -18.48
C TYR A 501 -11.62 -25.70 -18.26
N LYS A 502 -12.49 -24.69 -18.31
CA LYS A 502 -13.92 -24.83 -18.05
C LYS A 502 -14.56 -25.94 -18.89
N GLY A 503 -15.30 -26.84 -18.20
CA GLY A 503 -15.97 -27.99 -18.82
C GLY A 503 -15.06 -29.19 -19.12
N GLN A 504 -13.79 -29.15 -18.71
CA GLN A 504 -12.85 -30.27 -18.83
C GLN A 504 -12.69 -31.01 -17.48
N VAL A 505 -12.17 -32.24 -17.51
CA VAL A 505 -11.90 -33.04 -16.28
C VAL A 505 -10.94 -32.29 -15.34
N LEU A 506 -9.96 -31.60 -15.92
CA LEU A 506 -8.98 -30.81 -15.16
C LEU A 506 -9.65 -29.73 -14.27
N GLU A 507 -10.71 -29.08 -14.73
CA GLU A 507 -11.48 -28.13 -13.89
C GLU A 507 -11.98 -28.80 -12.61
N THR A 508 -12.58 -30.00 -12.72
CA THR A 508 -13.12 -30.73 -11.58
C THR A 508 -12.03 -31.07 -10.56
N ILE A 509 -10.86 -31.50 -11.04
CA ILE A 509 -9.71 -31.82 -10.17
C ILE A 509 -9.20 -30.56 -9.47
N LEU A 510 -9.06 -29.45 -10.18
CA LEU A 510 -8.60 -28.19 -9.61
C LEU A 510 -9.58 -27.63 -8.58
N GLN A 511 -10.90 -27.79 -8.80
CA GLN A 511 -11.91 -27.42 -7.81
C GLN A 511 -11.83 -28.32 -6.55
N ASP A 512 -11.58 -29.63 -6.69
CA ASP A 512 -11.39 -30.50 -5.53
C ASP A 512 -10.11 -30.15 -4.74
N VAL A 513 -9.04 -29.73 -5.43
CA VAL A 513 -7.82 -29.18 -4.77
C VAL A 513 -8.15 -27.91 -4.00
N LEU A 514 -8.95 -26.99 -4.58
CA LEU A 514 -9.40 -25.74 -3.93
C LEU A 514 -10.25 -26.02 -2.68
N ASP A 515 -11.03 -27.10 -2.67
CA ASP A 515 -11.88 -27.49 -1.55
C ASP A 515 -11.16 -28.35 -0.49
N THR A 516 -9.89 -28.69 -0.73
CA THR A 516 -9.09 -29.48 0.22
C THR A 516 -8.46 -28.55 1.27
N PRO A 517 -8.62 -28.82 2.58
CA PRO A 517 -7.98 -28.04 3.64
C PRO A 517 -6.46 -28.09 3.56
N VAL A 518 -5.80 -26.98 3.90
CA VAL A 518 -4.32 -26.91 3.95
C VAL A 518 -3.81 -27.75 5.14
N SER A 519 -2.98 -28.76 4.85
CA SER A 519 -2.39 -29.65 5.85
C SER A 519 -0.95 -30.00 5.44
N PRO A 520 -0.01 -30.16 6.39
CA PRO A 520 1.35 -30.59 6.10
C PRO A 520 1.46 -32.07 5.69
N GLU A 521 0.41 -32.89 5.91
CA GLU A 521 0.34 -34.32 5.58
C GLU A 521 1.55 -35.15 6.05
N LEU A 522 2.09 -34.82 7.21
CA LEU A 522 3.26 -35.50 7.78
C LEU A 522 2.90 -36.38 8.98
N LEU A 523 1.78 -36.08 9.65
CA LEU A 523 1.27 -36.90 10.78
C LEU A 523 0.30 -37.97 10.30
N PRO A 524 0.27 -39.15 10.98
CA PRO A 524 -0.67 -40.21 10.68
C PRO A 524 -2.12 -39.74 10.70
N GLN A 525 -2.93 -40.25 9.80
CA GLN A 525 -4.33 -39.89 9.66
C GLN A 525 -5.22 -40.81 10.51
N GLU A 526 -6.33 -40.30 11.04
CA GLU A 526 -7.38 -41.07 11.66
C GLU A 526 -8.58 -41.15 10.69
N ASP A 527 -8.97 -42.36 10.30
CA ASP A 527 -10.11 -42.62 9.40
C ASP A 527 -10.06 -41.80 8.07
N ASP A 528 -8.88 -41.67 7.45
CA ASP A 528 -8.64 -40.89 6.21
C ASP A 528 -9.05 -39.39 6.32
N LYS A 529 -9.11 -38.88 7.55
CA LYS A 529 -9.38 -37.45 7.84
C LYS A 529 -8.12 -36.70 8.22
N ILE A 530 -8.06 -35.44 7.79
CA ILE A 530 -6.97 -34.53 8.16
C ILE A 530 -7.07 -34.21 9.66
N VAL A 531 -6.12 -34.73 10.46
CA VAL A 531 -6.07 -34.52 11.92
C VAL A 531 -5.46 -33.16 12.27
N GLN A 532 -4.49 -32.72 11.49
CA GLN A 532 -3.78 -31.47 11.77
C GLN A 532 -3.99 -30.47 10.63
N LYS A 533 -4.62 -29.34 10.95
CA LYS A 533 -4.64 -28.18 10.04
C LYS A 533 -3.45 -27.27 10.34
N THR A 534 -2.75 -26.84 9.32
CA THR A 534 -1.62 -25.91 9.45
C THR A 534 -2.01 -24.66 10.24
N GLU A 535 -3.18 -24.09 9.96
CA GLU A 535 -3.66 -22.86 10.60
C GLU A 535 -3.97 -23.02 12.10
N ASP A 536 -4.17 -24.23 12.61
CA ASP A 536 -4.35 -24.46 14.06
C ASP A 536 -3.03 -24.22 14.83
N ILE A 537 -1.89 -24.42 14.16
CA ILE A 537 -0.55 -24.30 14.76
C ILE A 537 0.05 -22.93 14.51
N VAL A 538 0.04 -22.47 13.26
CA VAL A 538 0.69 -21.22 12.88
C VAL A 538 -0.26 -20.04 12.85
N GLY A 539 -1.57 -20.26 12.86
CA GLY A 539 -2.60 -19.24 12.72
C GLY A 539 -3.07 -19.04 11.29
N PRO A 540 -4.16 -18.27 11.11
CA PRO A 540 -4.75 -18.01 9.80
C PRO A 540 -3.77 -17.29 8.86
N TYR A 541 -3.54 -17.86 7.69
CA TYR A 541 -2.62 -17.27 6.70
C TYR A 541 -3.04 -15.86 6.26
N GLU A 542 -4.32 -15.54 6.24
CA GLU A 542 -4.78 -14.20 5.89
C GLU A 542 -4.28 -13.13 6.87
N LEU A 543 -4.18 -13.46 8.18
CA LEU A 543 -3.58 -12.55 9.15
C LEU A 543 -2.07 -12.40 8.92
N HIS A 544 -1.37 -13.50 8.64
CA HIS A 544 0.07 -13.46 8.36
C HIS A 544 0.39 -12.70 7.08
N ASP A 545 -0.37 -12.88 6.01
CA ASP A 545 -0.21 -12.15 4.76
C ASP A 545 -0.45 -10.65 4.98
N PHE A 546 -1.45 -10.29 5.78
CA PHE A 546 -1.69 -8.91 6.18
C PHE A 546 -0.50 -8.35 6.98
N PHE A 547 0.04 -9.11 7.95
CA PHE A 547 1.21 -8.70 8.73
C PHE A 547 2.46 -8.53 7.86
N ILE A 548 2.74 -9.49 6.98
CA ILE A 548 3.87 -9.43 6.03
C ILE A 548 3.77 -8.18 5.17
N TYR A 549 2.59 -7.93 4.58
CA TYR A 549 2.38 -6.78 3.72
C TYR A 549 2.68 -5.47 4.44
N HIS A 550 2.09 -5.26 5.59
CA HIS A 550 2.20 -4.00 6.31
C HIS A 550 3.58 -3.81 6.95
N MET A 551 4.15 -4.85 7.54
CA MET A 551 5.48 -4.78 8.17
C MET A 551 6.59 -4.61 7.13
N VAL A 552 6.62 -5.45 6.09
CA VAL A 552 7.73 -5.44 5.11
C VAL A 552 7.59 -4.26 4.15
N ARG A 553 6.36 -4.01 3.67
CA ARG A 553 6.10 -2.96 2.68
C ARG A 553 6.19 -1.56 3.29
N PHE A 554 5.60 -1.33 4.46
CA PHE A 554 5.47 -0.01 5.05
C PHE A 554 6.30 0.21 6.32
N GLY A 555 6.83 -0.85 6.95
CA GLY A 555 7.58 -0.75 8.18
C GLY A 555 6.70 -0.44 9.39
N ASP A 556 5.44 -0.86 9.36
CA ASP A 556 4.50 -0.63 10.46
C ASP A 556 5.00 -1.28 11.75
N GLU A 557 4.99 -0.52 12.82
CA GLU A 557 5.28 -0.99 14.17
C GLU A 557 4.17 -1.92 14.70
N PRO A 558 4.44 -2.79 15.68
CA PRO A 558 3.47 -3.77 16.19
C PRO A 558 2.13 -3.16 16.61
N ARG A 559 2.16 -2.02 17.31
CA ARG A 559 0.95 -1.32 17.75
C ARG A 559 0.10 -0.83 16.58
N LYS A 560 0.74 -0.23 15.58
CA LYS A 560 0.08 0.27 14.37
C LYS A 560 -0.48 -0.88 13.54
N LEU A 561 0.30 -1.95 13.37
CA LEU A 561 -0.11 -3.16 12.69
C LEU A 561 -1.33 -3.82 13.35
N TYR A 562 -1.32 -3.94 14.69
CA TYR A 562 -2.46 -4.43 15.46
C TYR A 562 -3.73 -3.59 15.23
N LYS A 563 -3.61 -2.23 15.27
CA LYS A 563 -4.76 -1.34 15.02
C LYS A 563 -5.32 -1.53 13.61
N LYS A 564 -4.46 -1.56 12.58
CA LYS A 564 -4.85 -1.83 11.18
C LYS A 564 -5.56 -3.18 11.05
N THR A 565 -5.01 -4.22 11.68
CA THR A 565 -5.60 -5.57 11.65
C THR A 565 -6.99 -5.61 12.27
N LYS A 566 -7.18 -4.93 13.41
CA LYS A 566 -8.51 -4.81 14.05
C LYS A 566 -9.54 -4.15 13.14
N LEU A 567 -9.14 -3.16 12.36
CA LEU A 567 -10.02 -2.50 11.41
C LEU A 567 -10.33 -3.39 10.21
N ALA A 568 -9.31 -4.02 9.64
CA ALA A 568 -9.46 -4.90 8.48
C ALA A 568 -10.30 -6.14 8.76
N PHE A 569 -10.17 -6.70 9.97
CA PHE A 569 -10.81 -7.97 10.36
C PHE A 569 -11.82 -7.83 11.51
N LYS A 570 -12.43 -6.65 11.69
CA LYS A 570 -13.31 -6.32 12.84
C LYS A 570 -14.45 -7.32 13.07
N ASP A 571 -14.97 -7.93 12.00
CA ASP A 571 -16.11 -8.83 12.03
C ASP A 571 -15.70 -10.33 12.05
N LYS A 572 -14.38 -10.60 12.06
CA LYS A 572 -13.86 -11.98 11.90
C LYS A 572 -13.02 -12.45 13.07
N TYR A 573 -12.18 -11.61 13.64
CA TYR A 573 -11.27 -11.97 14.73
C TYR A 573 -11.41 -11.01 15.91
N ASP A 574 -11.42 -11.58 17.13
CA ASP A 574 -11.36 -10.81 18.36
C ASP A 574 -9.94 -10.28 18.63
N LYS A 575 -9.85 -9.38 19.61
CA LYS A 575 -8.62 -8.68 19.97
C LYS A 575 -7.49 -9.62 20.45
N ASP A 576 -7.86 -10.64 21.22
CA ASP A 576 -6.90 -11.57 21.83
C ASP A 576 -6.35 -12.53 20.76
N THR A 577 -7.18 -12.98 19.85
CA THR A 577 -6.80 -13.77 18.67
C THR A 577 -5.79 -13.00 17.80
N ILE A 578 -6.06 -11.73 17.48
CA ILE A 578 -5.13 -10.89 16.69
C ILE A 578 -3.80 -10.74 17.44
N LYS A 579 -3.82 -10.40 18.73
CA LYS A 579 -2.61 -10.25 19.55
C LYS A 579 -1.80 -11.55 19.60
N LYS A 580 -2.45 -12.69 19.83
CA LYS A 580 -1.81 -14.03 19.85
C LYS A 580 -1.04 -14.29 18.56
N TRP A 581 -1.68 -14.10 17.41
CA TRP A 581 -1.06 -14.42 16.11
C TRP A 581 -0.03 -13.38 15.68
N LEU A 582 -0.20 -12.11 16.06
CA LEU A 582 0.80 -11.07 15.84
C LEU A 582 2.10 -11.37 16.62
N ARG A 583 1.97 -11.80 17.88
CA ARG A 583 3.10 -12.24 18.71
C ARG A 583 3.84 -13.43 18.08
N LEU A 584 3.08 -14.45 17.65
CA LEU A 584 3.65 -15.63 16.98
C LEU A 584 4.34 -15.25 15.68
N PHE A 585 3.73 -14.37 14.89
CA PHE A 585 4.30 -13.87 13.64
C PHE A 585 5.67 -13.25 13.86
N TYR A 586 5.82 -12.29 14.77
CA TYR A 586 7.11 -11.66 15.05
C TYR A 586 8.14 -12.67 15.53
N TRP A 587 7.76 -13.54 16.47
CA TRP A 587 8.66 -14.56 17.00
C TRP A 587 9.16 -15.49 15.88
N ARG A 588 8.27 -16.02 15.04
CA ARG A 588 8.65 -16.90 13.93
C ARG A 588 9.43 -16.15 12.87
N PHE A 589 8.99 -14.98 12.49
CA PHE A 589 9.65 -14.18 11.45
C PHE A 589 11.13 -13.92 11.79
N PHE A 590 11.45 -13.65 13.04
CA PHE A 590 12.83 -13.46 13.48
C PHE A 590 13.58 -14.79 13.66
N SER A 591 13.04 -15.73 14.44
CA SER A 591 13.73 -16.99 14.77
C SER A 591 13.98 -17.89 13.56
N GLN A 592 13.21 -17.76 12.49
CA GLN A 592 13.32 -18.57 11.28
C GLN A 592 14.12 -17.89 10.14
N GLN A 593 14.76 -16.76 10.40
CA GLN A 593 15.55 -16.03 9.39
C GLN A 593 16.64 -16.88 8.73
N PHE A 594 17.28 -17.79 9.47
CA PHE A 594 18.32 -18.66 8.91
C PHE A 594 17.84 -19.49 7.71
N LYS A 595 16.55 -19.84 7.65
CA LYS A 595 15.95 -20.52 6.49
C LYS A 595 15.87 -19.59 5.28
N ARG A 596 15.50 -18.30 5.50
CA ARG A 596 15.43 -17.31 4.43
C ARG A 596 16.78 -16.93 3.86
N SER A 597 17.85 -17.04 4.65
CA SER A 597 19.21 -16.72 4.20
C SER A 597 19.69 -17.57 3.03
N CYS A 598 19.12 -18.75 2.83
CA CYS A 598 19.51 -19.70 1.78
C CYS A 598 18.33 -20.16 0.91
N ILE A 599 17.23 -19.40 0.82
CA ILE A 599 16.14 -19.76 -0.07
C ILE A 599 16.56 -19.75 -1.55
N PRO A 600 15.96 -20.63 -2.37
CA PRO A 600 16.21 -20.68 -3.80
C PRO A 600 15.88 -19.38 -4.53
N ASP A 601 16.43 -19.21 -5.73
CA ASP A 601 15.98 -18.17 -6.65
C ASP A 601 14.53 -18.43 -7.08
N GLY A 602 13.80 -17.34 -7.32
CA GLY A 602 12.45 -17.38 -7.84
C GLY A 602 11.95 -15.99 -8.22
N PRO A 603 10.85 -15.88 -8.99
CA PRO A 603 10.37 -14.61 -9.51
C PRO A 603 9.71 -13.78 -8.40
N LYS A 604 9.99 -12.47 -8.38
CA LYS A 604 9.23 -11.52 -7.58
C LYS A 604 7.95 -11.14 -8.33
N VAL A 605 6.79 -11.49 -7.79
CA VAL A 605 5.49 -11.26 -8.46
C VAL A 605 4.72 -10.04 -7.93
N GLY A 606 5.02 -9.58 -6.73
CA GLY A 606 4.31 -8.49 -6.06
C GLY A 606 5.24 -7.46 -5.43
N SER A 607 4.64 -6.54 -4.65
CA SER A 607 5.37 -5.47 -3.96
C SER A 607 6.23 -5.96 -2.78
N VAL A 608 6.07 -7.22 -2.34
CA VAL A 608 6.78 -7.83 -1.22
C VAL A 608 7.42 -9.14 -1.66
N ALA A 609 8.71 -9.31 -1.35
CA ALA A 609 9.43 -10.57 -1.44
C ALA A 609 10.39 -10.69 -0.25
N LEU A 610 10.69 -11.91 0.18
CA LEU A 610 11.56 -12.16 1.34
C LEU A 610 12.93 -12.74 0.94
N SER A 611 13.27 -12.66 -0.35
CA SER A 611 14.59 -13.06 -0.81
C SER A 611 15.68 -12.14 -0.23
N PRO A 612 16.77 -12.68 0.31
CA PRO A 612 17.90 -11.88 0.78
C PRO A 612 18.61 -11.14 -0.35
N ARG A 613 18.31 -11.48 -1.60
CA ARG A 613 18.80 -10.79 -2.82
C ARG A 613 17.88 -9.63 -3.24
N GLY A 614 16.71 -9.48 -2.60
CA GLY A 614 15.68 -8.51 -2.93
C GLY A 614 15.28 -7.61 -1.75
N ASP A 615 14.03 -7.67 -1.33
CA ASP A 615 13.38 -6.68 -0.46
C ASP A 615 13.76 -6.78 1.02
N TRP A 616 14.22 -7.96 1.49
CA TRP A 616 14.45 -8.19 2.91
C TRP A 616 15.80 -8.84 3.21
N ARG A 617 16.66 -8.10 3.90
CA ARG A 617 17.94 -8.60 4.42
C ARG A 617 17.95 -8.41 5.93
N MET A 618 18.12 -9.51 6.65
CA MET A 618 18.18 -9.53 8.10
C MET A 618 19.22 -10.56 8.56
N PRO A 619 20.01 -10.27 9.60
CA PRO A 619 20.89 -11.28 10.18
C PRO A 619 20.06 -12.36 10.88
N SER A 620 20.52 -13.61 10.83
CA SER A 620 19.81 -14.76 11.43
C SER A 620 19.70 -14.66 12.95
N ASP A 621 20.59 -13.94 13.59
CA ASP A 621 20.69 -13.80 15.04
C ASP A 621 20.06 -12.49 15.56
N ALA A 622 19.25 -11.80 14.74
CA ALA A 622 18.54 -10.60 15.16
C ALA A 622 17.58 -10.91 16.33
N ASN A 623 17.66 -10.09 17.37
CA ASN A 623 16.79 -10.25 18.53
C ASN A 623 15.42 -9.59 18.29
N VAL A 624 14.35 -10.31 18.61
CA VAL A 624 12.96 -9.89 18.40
C VAL A 624 12.36 -9.11 19.60
N GLN A 625 13.07 -9.00 20.71
CA GLN A 625 12.49 -8.63 22.01
C GLN A 625 11.76 -7.27 21.97
N ILE A 626 12.32 -6.25 21.31
CA ILE A 626 11.68 -4.91 21.28
C ILE A 626 10.31 -4.92 20.59
N TRP A 627 10.10 -5.76 19.57
CA TRP A 627 8.79 -5.93 18.93
C TRP A 627 7.82 -6.71 19.82
N LEU A 628 8.29 -7.77 20.51
CA LEU A 628 7.45 -8.54 21.44
C LEU A 628 7.06 -7.69 22.65
N ASP A 629 7.96 -6.88 23.20
CA ASP A 629 7.66 -5.97 24.31
C ASP A 629 6.57 -4.96 23.94
N GLU A 630 6.53 -4.53 22.71
CA GLU A 630 5.48 -3.64 22.22
C GLU A 630 4.15 -4.39 22.05
N VAL A 631 4.18 -5.63 21.51
CA VAL A 631 2.98 -6.48 21.42
C VAL A 631 2.39 -6.75 22.82
N GLU A 632 3.21 -6.97 23.84
CA GLU A 632 2.72 -7.23 25.20
C GLU A 632 2.03 -5.98 25.81
N LYS A 633 2.43 -4.78 25.42
CA LYS A 633 1.83 -3.51 25.90
C LYS A 633 0.50 -3.14 25.21
N ILE A 634 0.13 -3.85 24.17
CA ILE A 634 -1.15 -3.72 23.47
C ILE A 634 -2.22 -4.49 24.26
#